data_0b8a8f27a6f3e2e91eb7e08312b0d8de
#
_entry.id   0b8a8f27a6f3e2e91eb7e08312b0d8de
#
_cell.length_a   1.000
_cell.length_b   1.000
_cell.length_c   1.000
_cell.angle_alpha   90.00
_cell.angle_beta   90.00
_cell.angle_gamma   90.00
#
_symmetry.space_group_name_H-M   'P 1'
#
loop_
_entity.id
_entity.type
_entity.pdbx_description
1 polymer ?
#
loop_
_entity_poly.entity_id
_entity_poly.type
_entity_poly.pdbx_seq_one_letter_code
_entity_poly.pdbx_strand_id
1 'polypeptide(L)'
;MIYPHNFEQKIGFDKIRQHIENKCLSTLGIDRAKKMVFISDYDTIARKLHETEEFVHILQEEDEFPANYFFDVRPALKRIRVEGTFLDESELFDLRRSLETIKGIVYFFLNKETEENTPYPYLQKLAGDVTVFPQIIIKTDQILDKFGHIKDNASPDLQRIRREITATLSGISKSLNSILRIAQSEGVVDKDVTPTMRDGRLVIPVIPAYKRKIKGIVHDESASGKTVFIEPAEVVEANNRIRELESDERREIIRILTSFANELRPYTEEIFHSYEFLADIDFIRAKALFSIQINGLLPTFEDCQQIDWYHAIHPLLFLSLQKQQKQVVPLDITLDHKNKILLISGPNAGGKS
;
A
#
# COMPACT_ATOMS: atom_id res chain seq x y z
N MET A 1 -36.04 9.76 -0.58
CA MET A 1 -35.90 8.47 -1.32
C MET A 1 -36.10 8.79 -2.81
N ILE A 2 -35.13 8.39 -3.66
CA ILE A 2 -35.20 8.65 -5.11
C ILE A 2 -35.90 7.46 -5.77
N TYR A 3 -36.84 7.74 -6.66
CA TYR A 3 -37.57 6.74 -7.42
C TYR A 3 -37.25 6.89 -8.91
N PRO A 4 -37.06 5.80 -9.64
CA PRO A 4 -37.06 4.37 -9.23
C PRO A 4 -35.73 3.99 -8.54
N HIS A 5 -35.69 2.86 -7.82
CA HIS A 5 -34.51 2.39 -7.12
C HIS A 5 -33.25 2.21 -8.01
N ASN A 6 -33.44 1.90 -9.30
CA ASN A 6 -32.37 1.76 -10.29
C ASN A 6 -32.11 3.04 -11.11
N PHE A 7 -32.46 4.19 -10.54
CA PHE A 7 -32.33 5.49 -11.20
C PHE A 7 -30.91 5.75 -11.69
N GLU A 8 -29.89 5.47 -10.86
CA GLU A 8 -28.48 5.67 -11.25
C GLU A 8 -28.10 4.89 -12.53
N GLN A 9 -28.55 3.63 -12.64
CA GLN A 9 -28.33 2.83 -13.83
C GLN A 9 -29.06 3.39 -15.05
N LYS A 10 -30.31 3.87 -14.87
CA LYS A 10 -31.13 4.43 -15.96
C LYS A 10 -30.52 5.70 -16.55
N ILE A 11 -29.90 6.54 -15.74
CA ILE A 11 -29.19 7.75 -16.20
C ILE A 11 -27.72 7.52 -16.54
N GLY A 12 -27.19 6.28 -16.35
CA GLY A 12 -25.80 5.95 -16.59
C GLY A 12 -24.82 6.44 -15.52
N PHE A 13 -25.32 6.86 -14.34
CA PHE A 13 -24.46 7.34 -13.26
C PHE A 13 -23.55 6.25 -12.66
N ASP A 14 -23.98 4.99 -12.74
CA ASP A 14 -23.14 3.82 -12.42
C ASP A 14 -21.84 3.80 -13.23
N LYS A 15 -21.89 4.19 -14.51
CA LYS A 15 -20.70 4.31 -15.37
C LYS A 15 -19.81 5.49 -14.96
N ILE A 16 -20.41 6.62 -14.57
CA ILE A 16 -19.68 7.77 -14.02
C ILE A 16 -18.93 7.34 -12.75
N ARG A 17 -19.64 6.64 -11.84
CA ARG A 17 -19.03 6.09 -10.62
C ARG A 17 -17.83 5.20 -10.94
N GLN A 18 -17.95 4.31 -11.92
CA GLN A 18 -16.86 3.44 -12.37
C GLN A 18 -15.67 4.23 -12.94
N HIS A 19 -15.92 5.31 -13.69
CA HIS A 19 -14.85 6.20 -14.15
C HIS A 19 -14.08 6.84 -12.99
N ILE A 20 -14.78 7.24 -11.93
CA ILE A 20 -14.17 7.80 -10.72
C ILE A 20 -13.38 6.71 -9.97
N GLU A 21 -13.97 5.52 -9.76
CA GLU A 21 -13.29 4.37 -9.12
C GLU A 21 -11.96 4.05 -9.82
N ASN A 22 -11.93 4.05 -11.14
CA ASN A 22 -10.72 3.79 -11.93
C ASN A 22 -9.63 4.87 -11.81
N LYS A 23 -9.94 6.02 -11.23
CA LYS A 23 -8.99 7.13 -10.99
C LYS A 23 -8.50 7.17 -9.55
N CYS A 24 -9.08 6.39 -8.65
CA CYS A 24 -8.61 6.26 -7.28
C CYS A 24 -7.26 5.53 -7.25
N LEU A 25 -6.39 5.93 -6.34
CA LEU A 25 -5.07 5.33 -6.12
C LEU A 25 -5.14 4.08 -5.23
N SER A 26 -6.20 3.96 -4.44
CA SER A 26 -6.32 2.96 -3.39
C SER A 26 -7.73 2.39 -3.25
N THR A 27 -7.83 1.28 -2.53
CA THR A 27 -9.11 0.74 -2.08
C THR A 27 -9.86 1.71 -1.16
N LEU A 28 -9.15 2.61 -0.46
CA LEU A 28 -9.74 3.65 0.38
C LEU A 28 -10.64 4.60 -0.43
N GLY A 29 -10.11 5.16 -1.52
CA GLY A 29 -10.86 6.04 -2.41
C GLY A 29 -11.95 5.30 -3.18
N ILE A 30 -11.68 4.06 -3.62
CA ILE A 30 -12.69 3.20 -4.27
C ILE A 30 -13.88 2.95 -3.34
N ASP A 31 -13.64 2.68 -2.05
CA ASP A 31 -14.72 2.51 -1.06
C ASP A 31 -15.56 3.78 -0.92
N ARG A 32 -14.93 4.98 -0.96
CA ARG A 32 -15.66 6.26 -0.98
C ARG A 32 -16.51 6.43 -2.23
N ALA A 33 -15.95 6.12 -3.40
CA ALA A 33 -16.69 6.20 -4.67
C ALA A 33 -17.89 5.24 -4.71
N LYS A 34 -17.72 4.00 -4.22
CA LYS A 34 -18.81 3.02 -4.12
C LYS A 34 -19.92 3.45 -3.14
N LYS A 35 -19.55 4.11 -2.05
CA LYS A 35 -20.48 4.60 -1.01
C LYS A 35 -21.09 5.96 -1.34
N MET A 36 -20.81 6.53 -2.50
CA MET A 36 -21.37 7.80 -2.94
C MET A 36 -22.90 7.70 -3.03
N VAL A 37 -23.59 8.61 -2.35
CA VAL A 37 -25.03 8.66 -2.26
C VAL A 37 -25.57 10.02 -2.72
N PHE A 38 -26.86 10.06 -3.04
CA PHE A 38 -27.53 11.33 -3.30
C PHE A 38 -27.60 12.18 -2.04
N ILE A 39 -27.24 13.45 -2.16
CA ILE A 39 -27.25 14.44 -1.08
C ILE A 39 -28.21 15.56 -1.50
N SER A 40 -28.99 16.08 -0.53
CA SER A 40 -29.93 17.20 -0.75
C SER A 40 -29.62 18.41 0.15
N ASP A 41 -28.62 18.31 1.02
CA ASP A 41 -28.19 19.39 1.87
C ASP A 41 -27.30 20.37 1.09
N TYR A 42 -27.74 21.64 1.03
CA TYR A 42 -27.06 22.69 0.26
C TYR A 42 -25.60 22.88 0.67
N ASP A 43 -25.34 23.07 1.97
CA ASP A 43 -24.00 23.36 2.48
C ASP A 43 -23.03 22.19 2.19
N THR A 44 -23.52 20.97 2.35
CA THR A 44 -22.73 19.76 2.05
C THR A 44 -22.39 19.66 0.57
N ILE A 45 -23.34 19.95 -0.32
CA ILE A 45 -23.13 19.91 -1.78
C ILE A 45 -22.14 21.00 -2.18
N ALA A 46 -22.37 22.25 -1.73
CA ALA A 46 -21.51 23.41 -2.04
C ALA A 46 -20.06 23.13 -1.61
N ARG A 47 -19.88 22.67 -0.37
CA ARG A 47 -18.57 22.29 0.15
C ARG A 47 -17.88 21.23 -0.72
N LYS A 48 -18.57 20.14 -1.08
CA LYS A 48 -18.00 19.06 -1.90
C LYS A 48 -17.66 19.50 -3.33
N LEU A 49 -18.39 20.44 -3.87
CA LEU A 49 -18.10 21.04 -5.17
C LEU A 49 -16.81 21.85 -5.09
N HIS A 50 -16.67 22.72 -4.10
CA HIS A 50 -15.47 23.53 -3.90
C HIS A 50 -14.22 22.67 -3.55
N GLU A 51 -14.34 21.65 -2.69
CA GLU A 51 -13.27 20.69 -2.43
C GLU A 51 -12.75 20.08 -3.74
N THR A 52 -13.64 19.77 -4.68
CA THR A 52 -13.27 19.18 -5.97
C THR A 52 -12.63 20.22 -6.90
N GLU A 53 -13.14 21.44 -6.93
CA GLU A 53 -12.58 22.55 -7.72
C GLU A 53 -11.17 22.92 -7.24
N GLU A 54 -10.99 23.11 -5.94
CA GLU A 54 -9.66 23.35 -5.38
C GLU A 54 -8.67 22.26 -5.79
N PHE A 55 -9.11 21.02 -5.80
CA PHE A 55 -8.25 19.93 -6.24
C PHE A 55 -7.98 19.93 -7.76
N VAL A 56 -8.91 20.43 -8.57
CA VAL A 56 -8.65 20.69 -10.01
C VAL A 56 -7.53 21.70 -10.18
N HIS A 57 -7.58 22.81 -9.42
CA HIS A 57 -6.51 23.82 -9.42
C HIS A 57 -5.16 23.23 -9.00
N ILE A 58 -5.13 22.42 -7.92
CA ILE A 58 -3.91 21.72 -7.50
C ILE A 58 -3.33 20.87 -8.65
N LEU A 59 -4.18 20.10 -9.34
CA LEU A 59 -3.71 19.23 -10.43
C LEU A 59 -3.23 19.99 -11.67
N GLN A 60 -3.61 21.26 -11.85
CA GLN A 60 -3.25 22.08 -12.99
C GLN A 60 -2.08 23.03 -12.71
N GLU A 61 -1.94 23.48 -11.47
CA GLU A 61 -1.05 24.59 -11.10
C GLU A 61 0.12 24.16 -10.19
N GLU A 62 -0.01 23.01 -9.49
CA GLU A 62 0.99 22.54 -8.53
C GLU A 62 1.77 21.34 -9.08
N ASP A 63 3.09 21.49 -9.17
CA ASP A 63 3.97 20.41 -9.67
C ASP A 63 4.18 19.29 -8.65
N GLU A 64 4.08 19.56 -7.34
CA GLU A 64 4.48 18.66 -6.27
C GLU A 64 3.39 18.45 -5.20
N PHE A 65 2.24 17.87 -5.57
CA PHE A 65 1.29 17.39 -4.57
C PHE A 65 1.73 16.02 -4.02
N PRO A 66 1.82 15.82 -2.69
CA PRO A 66 2.39 14.60 -2.09
C PRO A 66 1.43 13.39 -2.13
N ALA A 67 1.09 12.91 -3.33
CA ALA A 67 0.20 11.79 -3.57
C ALA A 67 0.95 10.46 -3.82
N ASN A 68 1.88 10.08 -2.93
CA ASN A 68 2.81 8.99 -3.23
C ASN A 68 2.28 7.60 -2.80
N TYR A 69 1.80 7.45 -1.55
CA TYR A 69 1.51 6.15 -0.95
C TYR A 69 0.14 6.13 -0.29
N PHE A 70 -0.80 5.42 -0.90
CA PHE A 70 -2.18 5.28 -0.44
C PHE A 70 -2.47 3.81 -0.14
N PHE A 71 -1.84 3.26 0.90
CA PHE A 71 -2.05 1.87 1.31
C PHE A 71 -3.18 1.76 2.33
N ASP A 72 -3.99 0.72 2.23
CA ASP A 72 -5.06 0.45 3.20
C ASP A 72 -4.59 -0.52 4.29
N VAL A 73 -4.12 0.00 5.40
CA VAL A 73 -3.73 -0.79 6.57
C VAL A 73 -4.81 -0.87 7.64
N ARG A 74 -6.02 -0.38 7.38
CA ARG A 74 -7.15 -0.46 8.33
C ARG A 74 -7.46 -1.89 8.82
N PRO A 75 -7.38 -2.94 7.98
CA PRO A 75 -7.56 -4.32 8.47
C PRO A 75 -6.51 -4.71 9.51
N ALA A 76 -5.25 -4.37 9.29
CA ALA A 76 -4.16 -4.64 10.21
C ALA A 76 -4.29 -3.82 11.51
N LEU A 77 -4.66 -2.53 11.41
CA LEU A 77 -4.95 -1.68 12.58
C LEU A 77 -6.12 -2.22 13.42
N LYS A 78 -7.16 -2.77 12.79
CA LYS A 78 -8.25 -3.45 13.52
C LYS A 78 -7.74 -4.67 14.28
N ARG A 79 -6.86 -5.46 13.67
CA ARG A 79 -6.29 -6.66 14.28
C ARG A 79 -5.46 -6.33 15.51
N ILE A 80 -4.62 -5.29 15.48
CA ILE A 80 -3.76 -4.93 16.62
C ILE A 80 -4.50 -4.36 17.83
N ARG A 81 -5.80 -4.11 17.76
CA ARG A 81 -6.61 -3.81 18.94
C ARG A 81 -6.61 -4.97 19.95
N VAL A 82 -6.40 -6.19 19.46
CA VAL A 82 -6.28 -7.39 20.32
C VAL A 82 -4.85 -7.49 20.83
N GLU A 83 -4.68 -7.62 22.14
CA GLU A 83 -3.37 -7.80 22.76
C GLU A 83 -2.65 -9.05 22.22
N GLY A 84 -1.33 -8.96 22.10
CA GLY A 84 -0.49 -10.03 21.55
C GLY A 84 -0.46 -10.13 20.05
N THR A 85 -1.29 -9.37 19.33
CA THR A 85 -1.21 -9.26 17.88
C THR A 85 -0.27 -8.12 17.46
N PHE A 86 0.25 -8.19 16.24
CA PHE A 86 1.21 -7.22 15.69
C PHE A 86 0.98 -6.98 14.20
N LEU A 87 1.61 -5.95 13.67
CA LEU A 87 1.76 -5.69 12.24
C LEU A 87 2.96 -6.48 11.73
N ASP A 88 2.83 -7.18 10.60
CA ASP A 88 4.00 -7.75 9.94
C ASP A 88 4.88 -6.65 9.30
N GLU A 89 6.04 -7.04 8.76
CA GLU A 89 7.00 -6.10 8.17
C GLU A 89 6.39 -5.28 7.04
N SER A 90 5.61 -5.89 6.17
CA SER A 90 4.95 -5.24 5.03
C SER A 90 3.88 -4.27 5.50
N GLU A 91 3.02 -4.69 6.42
CA GLU A 91 1.95 -3.85 6.99
C GLU A 91 2.52 -2.65 7.76
N LEU A 92 3.62 -2.86 8.50
CA LEU A 92 4.31 -1.81 9.22
C LEU A 92 4.95 -0.80 8.25
N PHE A 93 5.53 -1.28 7.16
CA PHE A 93 6.10 -0.44 6.12
C PHE A 93 5.04 0.36 5.36
N ASP A 94 3.89 -0.26 5.06
CA ASP A 94 2.76 0.41 4.44
C ASP A 94 2.14 1.47 5.35
N LEU A 95 2.03 1.18 6.66
CA LEU A 95 1.61 2.16 7.66
C LEU A 95 2.54 3.37 7.67
N ARG A 96 3.85 3.14 7.75
CA ARG A 96 4.86 4.21 7.74
C ARG A 96 4.73 5.11 6.52
N ARG A 97 4.62 4.51 5.32
CA ARG A 97 4.52 5.24 4.05
C ARG A 97 3.22 6.03 3.94
N SER A 98 2.10 5.44 4.36
CA SER A 98 0.80 6.14 4.36
C SER A 98 0.78 7.29 5.35
N LEU A 99 1.34 7.14 6.56
CA LEU A 99 1.45 8.22 7.54
C LEU A 99 2.37 9.35 7.05
N GLU A 100 3.44 9.04 6.32
CA GLU A 100 4.29 10.06 5.68
C GLU A 100 3.51 10.83 4.59
N THR A 101 2.70 10.14 3.80
CA THR A 101 1.82 10.78 2.80
C THR A 101 0.78 11.67 3.47
N ILE A 102 0.09 11.19 4.51
CA ILE A 102 -0.87 11.99 5.28
C ILE A 102 -0.20 13.25 5.83
N LYS A 103 0.95 13.10 6.47
CA LYS A 103 1.74 14.23 7.00
C LYS A 103 2.10 15.22 5.89
N GLY A 104 2.57 14.72 4.74
CA GLY A 104 2.90 15.55 3.58
C GLY A 104 1.70 16.36 3.07
N ILE A 105 0.54 15.72 2.93
CA ILE A 105 -0.69 16.37 2.48
C ILE A 105 -1.17 17.44 3.48
N VAL A 106 -1.18 17.11 4.77
CA VAL A 106 -1.58 18.07 5.81
C VAL A 106 -0.65 19.29 5.79
N TYR A 107 0.66 19.09 5.75
CA TYR A 107 1.62 20.18 5.68
C TYR A 107 1.56 20.97 4.37
N PHE A 108 1.25 20.33 3.25
CA PHE A 108 1.02 21.03 1.98
C PHE A 108 -0.09 22.08 2.12
N PHE A 109 -1.23 21.71 2.71
CA PHE A 109 -2.33 22.66 2.90
C PHE A 109 -2.03 23.71 3.94
N LEU A 110 -1.44 23.35 5.09
CA LEU A 110 -1.16 24.29 6.17
C LEU A 110 -0.03 25.28 5.81
N ASN A 111 0.99 24.86 5.06
CA ASN A 111 2.11 25.72 4.68
C ASN A 111 1.79 26.68 3.51
N LYS A 112 0.69 26.46 2.79
CA LYS A 112 0.20 27.36 1.73
C LYS A 112 -0.64 28.51 2.28
N GLU A 113 -0.97 28.46 3.57
CA GLU A 113 -1.64 29.57 4.24
C GLU A 113 -0.69 30.76 4.44
N THR A 114 -1.13 31.92 4.02
CA THR A 114 -0.48 33.21 4.32
C THR A 114 -1.49 34.13 5.01
N GLU A 115 -1.03 35.16 5.71
CA GLU A 115 -1.93 36.12 6.39
C GLU A 115 -2.92 36.80 5.42
N GLU A 116 -2.61 36.86 4.13
CA GLU A 116 -3.41 37.54 3.10
C GLU A 116 -4.18 36.58 2.17
N ASN A 117 -3.83 35.28 2.11
CA ASN A 117 -4.40 34.35 1.16
C ASN A 117 -4.39 32.88 1.65
N THR A 118 -5.53 32.25 1.51
CA THR A 118 -5.72 30.81 1.72
C THR A 118 -6.18 30.19 0.39
N PRO A 119 -5.25 29.68 -0.44
CA PRO A 119 -5.58 29.28 -1.82
C PRO A 119 -6.56 28.10 -1.88
N TYR A 120 -6.60 27.24 -0.84
CA TYR A 120 -7.43 26.04 -0.80
C TYR A 120 -8.22 25.93 0.53
N PRO A 121 -9.16 26.85 0.82
CA PRO A 121 -9.80 26.96 2.12
C PRO A 121 -10.64 25.74 2.52
N TYR A 122 -11.28 25.07 1.58
CA TYR A 122 -12.10 23.88 1.86
C TYR A 122 -11.24 22.65 2.15
N LEU A 123 -10.19 22.43 1.38
CA LEU A 123 -9.24 21.33 1.60
C LEU A 123 -8.37 21.56 2.83
N GLN A 124 -7.99 22.81 3.11
CA GLN A 124 -7.30 23.18 4.34
C GLN A 124 -8.16 22.89 5.58
N LYS A 125 -9.45 23.24 5.54
CA LYS A 125 -10.38 22.91 6.62
C LYS A 125 -10.49 21.41 6.83
N LEU A 126 -10.51 20.62 5.75
CA LEU A 126 -10.50 19.15 5.82
C LEU A 126 -9.22 18.61 6.47
N ALA A 127 -8.06 19.25 6.21
CA ALA A 127 -6.76 18.86 6.75
C ALA A 127 -6.55 19.32 8.21
N GLY A 128 -7.23 20.39 8.64
CA GLY A 128 -7.03 21.03 9.95
C GLY A 128 -7.39 20.15 11.14
N ASP A 129 -8.32 19.23 10.97
CA ASP A 129 -8.76 18.31 12.02
C ASP A 129 -7.97 16.98 12.06
N VAL A 130 -6.92 16.84 11.22
CA VAL A 130 -6.19 15.58 11.04
C VAL A 130 -4.95 15.54 11.92
N THR A 131 -4.88 14.52 12.76
CA THR A 131 -3.68 14.27 13.58
C THR A 131 -2.59 13.63 12.71
N VAL A 132 -1.39 14.19 12.78
CA VAL A 132 -0.19 13.61 12.15
C VAL A 132 0.68 12.92 13.20
N PHE A 133 1.40 11.84 12.80
CA PHE A 133 2.13 10.97 13.72
C PHE A 133 3.64 10.90 13.41
N PRO A 134 4.39 12.00 13.50
CA PRO A 134 5.82 11.98 13.19
C PRO A 134 6.62 11.02 14.09
N GLN A 135 6.20 10.87 15.35
CA GLN A 135 6.86 9.96 16.29
C GLN A 135 6.72 8.50 15.90
N ILE A 136 5.57 8.09 15.34
CA ILE A 136 5.34 6.74 14.84
C ILE A 136 6.23 6.48 13.62
N ILE A 137 6.34 7.46 12.71
CA ILE A 137 7.22 7.39 11.54
C ILE A 137 8.68 7.19 11.97
N ILE A 138 9.18 8.02 12.91
CA ILE A 138 10.54 7.94 13.44
C ILE A 138 10.81 6.57 14.08
N LYS A 139 9.89 6.07 14.91
CA LYS A 139 10.03 4.75 15.54
C LYS A 139 10.05 3.62 14.52
N THR A 140 9.18 3.71 13.51
CA THR A 140 9.18 2.72 12.42
C THR A 140 10.52 2.75 11.65
N ASP A 141 11.08 3.94 11.41
CA ASP A 141 12.39 4.09 10.77
C ASP A 141 13.55 3.56 11.63
N GLN A 142 13.38 3.39 12.94
CA GLN A 142 14.35 2.70 13.81
C GLN A 142 14.28 1.19 13.62
N ILE A 143 13.11 0.64 13.32
CA ILE A 143 12.86 -0.80 13.17
C ILE A 143 13.13 -1.26 11.73
N LEU A 144 12.62 -0.53 10.74
CA LEU A 144 12.68 -0.89 9.31
C LEU A 144 13.75 -0.11 8.56
N ASP A 145 14.34 -0.75 7.57
CA ASP A 145 15.17 -0.09 6.57
C ASP A 145 14.31 0.54 5.44
N LYS A 146 14.98 1.16 4.46
CA LYS A 146 14.34 1.81 3.31
C LYS A 146 13.59 0.85 2.36
N PHE A 147 13.79 -0.45 2.50
CA PHE A 147 13.13 -1.50 1.72
C PHE A 147 12.00 -2.18 2.50
N GLY A 148 11.81 -1.85 3.78
CA GLY A 148 10.81 -2.44 4.64
C GLY A 148 11.27 -3.69 5.39
N HIS A 149 12.57 -4.01 5.40
CA HIS A 149 13.11 -5.13 6.18
C HIS A 149 13.54 -4.67 7.57
N ILE A 150 13.39 -5.56 8.55
CA ILE A 150 13.84 -5.27 9.92
C ILE A 150 15.35 -5.13 9.95
N LYS A 151 15.81 -3.98 10.45
CA LYS A 151 17.23 -3.65 10.61
C LYS A 151 17.92 -4.60 11.58
N ASP A 152 19.18 -4.89 11.34
CA ASP A 152 19.99 -5.71 12.26
C ASP A 152 20.06 -5.11 13.66
N ASN A 153 20.09 -3.80 13.75
CA ASN A 153 20.16 -3.04 14.99
C ASN A 153 18.79 -2.58 15.53
N ALA A 154 17.68 -3.17 15.06
CA ALA A 154 16.35 -2.89 15.57
C ALA A 154 16.21 -3.23 17.07
N SER A 155 17.01 -4.20 17.57
CA SER A 155 17.27 -4.40 19.00
C SER A 155 18.70 -4.93 19.23
N PRO A 156 19.25 -4.75 20.45
CA PRO A 156 20.56 -5.31 20.80
C PRO A 156 20.60 -6.84 20.69
N ASP A 157 19.51 -7.51 21.06
CA ASP A 157 19.40 -8.97 20.98
C ASP A 157 19.37 -9.46 19.54
N LEU A 158 18.60 -8.83 18.66
CA LEU A 158 18.57 -9.17 17.24
C LEU A 158 19.94 -8.99 16.60
N GLN A 159 20.64 -7.91 16.93
CA GLN A 159 21.98 -7.66 16.42
C GLN A 159 22.96 -8.74 16.87
N ARG A 160 22.90 -9.17 18.14
CA ARG A 160 23.73 -10.24 18.67
C ARG A 160 23.44 -11.57 17.95
N ILE A 161 22.17 -11.94 17.83
CA ILE A 161 21.71 -13.18 17.16
C ILE A 161 22.20 -13.23 15.71
N ARG A 162 22.01 -12.17 14.92
CA ARG A 162 22.42 -12.12 13.50
C ARG A 162 23.94 -12.19 13.34
N ARG A 163 24.70 -11.56 14.27
CA ARG A 163 26.16 -11.69 14.31
C ARG A 163 26.60 -13.12 14.60
N GLU A 164 25.93 -13.81 15.56
CA GLU A 164 26.22 -15.20 15.86
C GLU A 164 25.92 -16.12 14.69
N ILE A 165 24.80 -15.92 13.99
CA ILE A 165 24.47 -16.66 12.76
C ILE A 165 25.58 -16.50 11.72
N THR A 166 25.98 -15.26 11.44
CA THR A 166 27.04 -14.96 10.46
C THR A 166 28.39 -15.56 10.85
N ALA A 167 28.75 -15.49 12.13
CA ALA A 167 29.98 -16.07 12.66
C ALA A 167 29.97 -17.61 12.55
N THR A 168 28.84 -18.25 12.88
CA THR A 168 28.68 -19.71 12.82
C THR A 168 28.73 -20.19 11.35
N LEU A 169 28.04 -19.50 10.42
CA LEU A 169 28.11 -19.80 8.98
C LEU A 169 29.55 -19.69 8.45
N SER A 170 30.29 -18.65 8.85
CA SER A 170 31.68 -18.47 8.46
C SER A 170 32.60 -19.56 9.08
N GLY A 171 32.25 -20.02 10.28
CA GLY A 171 32.93 -21.12 10.98
C GLY A 171 32.78 -22.45 10.24
N ILE A 172 31.58 -22.76 9.72
CA ILE A 172 31.31 -24.00 8.97
C ILE A 172 32.28 -24.16 7.80
N SER A 173 32.44 -23.13 6.98
CA SER A 173 33.32 -23.15 5.82
C SER A 173 34.79 -23.39 6.21
N LYS A 174 35.24 -22.78 7.31
CA LYS A 174 36.63 -22.97 7.83
C LYS A 174 36.82 -24.38 8.37
N SER A 175 35.89 -24.87 9.20
CA SER A 175 35.94 -26.22 9.79
C SER A 175 35.94 -27.29 8.68
N LEU A 176 35.01 -27.15 7.72
CA LEU A 176 34.90 -28.08 6.60
C LEU A 176 36.18 -28.16 5.76
N ASN A 177 36.78 -27.00 5.43
CA ASN A 177 38.05 -26.96 4.71
C ASN A 177 39.21 -27.56 5.51
N SER A 178 39.24 -27.37 6.85
CA SER A 178 40.23 -27.96 7.72
C SER A 178 40.10 -29.48 7.74
N ILE A 179 38.89 -30.00 7.96
CA ILE A 179 38.61 -31.45 7.96
C ILE A 179 38.97 -32.06 6.61
N LEU A 180 38.61 -31.42 5.51
CA LEU A 180 38.92 -31.88 4.16
C LEU A 180 40.46 -31.98 3.93
N ARG A 181 41.19 -30.97 4.31
CA ARG A 181 42.69 -30.98 4.20
C ARG A 181 43.33 -32.13 5.00
N ILE A 182 42.83 -32.38 6.20
CA ILE A 182 43.33 -33.48 7.03
C ILE A 182 42.99 -34.82 6.34
N ALA A 183 41.76 -35.00 5.89
CA ALA A 183 41.30 -36.19 5.21
C ALA A 183 42.07 -36.46 3.89
N GLN A 184 42.42 -35.40 3.14
CA GLN A 184 43.26 -35.49 1.95
C GLN A 184 44.72 -35.87 2.30
N SER A 185 45.27 -35.31 3.36
CA SER A 185 46.64 -35.65 3.81
C SER A 185 46.78 -37.09 4.30
N GLU A 186 45.68 -37.64 4.85
CA GLU A 186 45.63 -39.05 5.31
C GLU A 186 45.21 -40.04 4.21
N GLY A 187 44.96 -39.57 3.01
CA GLY A 187 44.49 -40.42 1.87
C GLY A 187 43.10 -40.98 2.04
N VAL A 188 42.28 -40.37 2.89
CA VAL A 188 40.86 -40.72 3.14
C VAL A 188 39.97 -40.19 2.04
N VAL A 189 40.37 -39.08 1.42
CA VAL A 189 39.69 -38.35 0.37
C VAL A 189 40.73 -38.02 -0.72
N ASP A 190 40.33 -38.09 -1.99
CA ASP A 190 41.25 -37.74 -3.09
C ASP A 190 41.59 -36.23 -3.06
N LYS A 191 42.78 -35.88 -3.56
CA LYS A 191 43.30 -34.51 -3.50
C LYS A 191 42.45 -33.46 -4.25
N ASP A 192 41.73 -33.90 -5.27
CA ASP A 192 40.91 -33.04 -6.14
C ASP A 192 39.46 -32.88 -5.64
N VAL A 193 39.10 -33.52 -4.54
CA VAL A 193 37.75 -33.49 -3.99
C VAL A 193 37.51 -32.15 -3.30
N THR A 194 36.35 -31.57 -3.54
CA THR A 194 35.85 -30.39 -2.86
C THR A 194 34.54 -30.71 -2.13
N PRO A 195 34.18 -29.96 -1.07
CA PRO A 195 32.90 -30.11 -0.43
C PRO A 195 31.77 -29.90 -1.45
N THR A 196 30.70 -30.69 -1.36
CA THR A 196 29.55 -30.63 -2.23
C THR A 196 28.27 -30.44 -1.43
N MET A 197 27.23 -29.93 -2.10
CA MET A 197 25.91 -29.79 -1.50
C MET A 197 25.06 -31.04 -1.81
N ARG A 198 24.50 -31.67 -0.77
CA ARG A 198 23.50 -32.74 -0.89
C ARG A 198 22.35 -32.45 0.03
N ASP A 199 21.14 -32.42 -0.49
CA ASP A 199 19.91 -32.11 0.24
C ASP A 199 19.99 -30.85 1.13
N GLY A 200 20.65 -29.81 0.59
CA GLY A 200 20.85 -28.54 1.30
C GLY A 200 21.92 -28.58 2.39
N ARG A 201 22.76 -29.63 2.46
CA ARG A 201 23.84 -29.80 3.42
C ARG A 201 25.19 -29.88 2.76
N LEU A 202 26.18 -29.27 3.40
CA LEU A 202 27.58 -29.37 2.97
C LEU A 202 28.16 -30.68 3.45
N VAL A 203 28.60 -31.51 2.50
CA VAL A 203 29.14 -32.86 2.77
C VAL A 203 30.49 -33.04 2.11
N ILE A 204 31.29 -33.93 2.68
CA ILE A 204 32.58 -34.37 2.12
C ILE A 204 32.37 -35.72 1.45
N PRO A 205 32.72 -35.86 0.14
CA PRO A 205 32.72 -37.14 -0.54
C PRO A 205 33.92 -37.97 -0.02
N VAL A 206 33.64 -39.18 0.50
CA VAL A 206 34.62 -40.05 1.13
C VAL A 206 34.57 -41.44 0.48
N ILE A 207 35.73 -42.08 0.36
CA ILE A 207 35.81 -43.49 -0.09
C ILE A 207 35.15 -44.39 0.99
N PRO A 208 34.24 -45.32 0.64
CA PRO A 208 33.46 -46.12 1.59
C PRO A 208 34.30 -46.86 2.64
N ALA A 209 35.49 -47.33 2.26
CA ALA A 209 36.43 -48.00 3.16
C ALA A 209 36.89 -47.14 4.32
N TYR A 210 36.84 -45.82 4.17
CA TYR A 210 37.32 -44.86 5.15
C TYR A 210 36.18 -44.11 5.85
N LYS A 211 34.91 -44.47 5.66
CA LYS A 211 33.72 -43.76 6.21
C LYS A 211 33.77 -43.58 7.74
N ARG A 212 34.48 -44.45 8.48
CA ARG A 212 34.61 -44.37 9.94
C ARG A 212 35.72 -43.40 10.41
N LYS A 213 36.58 -42.92 9.50
CA LYS A 213 37.66 -41.98 9.85
C LYS A 213 37.17 -40.55 10.01
N ILE A 214 36.11 -40.18 9.32
CA ILE A 214 35.45 -38.88 9.49
C ILE A 214 34.26 -39.09 10.42
N LYS A 215 34.26 -38.50 11.61
CA LYS A 215 33.10 -38.50 12.52
C LYS A 215 32.01 -37.62 11.90
N GLY A 216 30.81 -38.14 11.74
CA GLY A 216 29.71 -37.38 11.13
C GLY A 216 28.53 -38.27 10.76
N ILE A 217 27.59 -37.68 10.02
CA ILE A 217 26.38 -38.32 9.51
C ILE A 217 26.56 -38.63 8.04
N VAL A 218 26.29 -39.88 7.65
CA VAL A 218 26.18 -40.29 6.23
C VAL A 218 24.83 -39.86 5.71
N HIS A 219 24.80 -39.01 4.68
CA HIS A 219 23.57 -38.53 4.07
C HIS A 219 23.22 -39.28 2.80
N ASP A 220 24.19 -39.70 2.01
CA ASP A 220 23.94 -40.32 0.71
C ASP A 220 25.15 -41.19 0.30
N GLU A 221 24.90 -42.10 -0.68
CA GLU A 221 25.92 -42.88 -1.34
C GLU A 221 25.79 -42.68 -2.86
N SER A 222 26.93 -42.63 -3.56
CA SER A 222 26.88 -42.55 -5.02
C SER A 222 26.20 -43.79 -5.63
N ALA A 223 25.51 -43.63 -6.78
CA ALA A 223 24.83 -44.74 -7.49
C ALA A 223 25.75 -45.93 -7.80
N SER A 224 27.06 -45.69 -7.87
CA SER A 224 28.07 -46.75 -8.09
C SER A 224 28.60 -47.34 -6.78
N GLY A 225 28.17 -46.88 -5.61
CA GLY A 225 28.69 -47.32 -4.31
C GLY A 225 30.15 -46.94 -4.03
N LYS A 226 30.78 -46.15 -4.90
CA LYS A 226 32.20 -45.76 -4.77
C LYS A 226 32.48 -44.56 -3.88
N THR A 227 31.43 -43.82 -3.51
CA THR A 227 31.57 -42.60 -2.71
C THR A 227 30.42 -42.50 -1.71
N VAL A 228 30.75 -42.15 -0.48
CA VAL A 228 29.83 -41.87 0.62
C VAL A 228 29.92 -40.40 0.94
N PHE A 229 28.77 -39.74 1.10
CA PHE A 229 28.70 -38.33 1.41
C PHE A 229 28.48 -38.13 2.92
N ILE A 230 29.49 -37.58 3.59
CA ILE A 230 29.49 -37.43 5.06
C ILE A 230 29.43 -35.96 5.44
N GLU A 231 28.42 -35.58 6.26
CA GLU A 231 28.43 -34.32 6.99
C GLU A 231 29.24 -34.48 8.28
N PRO A 232 30.36 -33.78 8.43
CA PRO A 232 31.16 -33.90 9.64
C PRO A 232 30.40 -33.48 10.89
N ALA A 233 30.69 -34.10 12.04
CA ALA A 233 29.97 -33.84 13.29
C ALA A 233 30.00 -32.36 13.71
N GLU A 234 31.12 -31.67 13.50
CA GLU A 234 31.30 -30.25 13.78
C GLU A 234 30.38 -29.38 12.90
N VAL A 235 30.14 -29.81 11.65
CA VAL A 235 29.22 -29.12 10.72
C VAL A 235 27.77 -29.39 11.12
N VAL A 236 27.42 -30.59 11.57
CA VAL A 236 26.12 -30.94 12.13
C VAL A 236 25.78 -30.06 13.35
N GLU A 237 26.71 -29.94 14.29
CA GLU A 237 26.55 -29.09 15.49
C GLU A 237 26.34 -27.63 15.10
N ALA A 238 27.15 -27.10 14.17
CA ALA A 238 27.05 -25.74 13.70
C ALA A 238 25.71 -25.48 12.98
N ASN A 239 25.23 -26.42 12.14
CA ASN A 239 23.94 -26.31 11.48
C ASN A 239 22.76 -26.36 12.49
N ASN A 240 22.87 -27.18 13.54
CA ASN A 240 21.86 -27.19 14.62
C ASN A 240 21.86 -25.85 15.36
N ARG A 241 23.05 -25.30 15.66
CA ARG A 241 23.16 -23.97 16.30
C ARG A 241 22.53 -22.87 15.44
N ILE A 242 22.75 -22.89 14.13
CA ILE A 242 22.09 -21.93 13.20
C ILE A 242 20.57 -22.02 13.30
N ARG A 243 20.01 -23.25 13.29
CA ARG A 243 18.54 -23.41 13.42
C ARG A 243 17.97 -22.88 14.73
N GLU A 244 18.71 -23.08 15.84
CA GLU A 244 18.34 -22.49 17.14
C GLU A 244 18.35 -20.96 17.05
N LEU A 245 19.43 -20.38 16.51
CA LEU A 245 19.56 -18.93 16.34
C LEU A 245 18.50 -18.35 15.40
N GLU A 246 18.17 -19.02 14.30
CA GLU A 246 17.06 -18.61 13.41
C GLU A 246 15.70 -18.65 14.12
N SER A 247 15.51 -19.61 15.03
CA SER A 247 14.31 -19.66 15.87
C SER A 247 14.28 -18.50 16.87
N ASP A 248 15.44 -18.20 17.48
CA ASP A 248 15.60 -17.05 18.39
C ASP A 248 15.39 -15.72 17.64
N GLU A 249 15.92 -15.59 16.42
CA GLU A 249 15.71 -14.44 15.56
C GLU A 249 14.20 -14.19 15.29
N ARG A 250 13.48 -15.24 14.89
CA ARG A 250 12.03 -15.11 14.67
C ARG A 250 11.29 -14.69 15.94
N ARG A 251 11.65 -15.25 17.10
CA ARG A 251 11.05 -14.85 18.38
C ARG A 251 11.34 -13.39 18.73
N GLU A 252 12.55 -12.93 18.50
CA GLU A 252 12.95 -11.56 18.77
C GLU A 252 12.26 -10.57 17.83
N ILE A 253 12.13 -10.89 16.54
CA ILE A 253 11.36 -10.11 15.56
C ILE A 253 9.91 -9.96 16.03
N ILE A 254 9.24 -11.05 16.41
CA ILE A 254 7.86 -11.01 16.92
C ILE A 254 7.79 -10.12 18.17
N ARG A 255 8.77 -10.20 19.07
CA ARG A 255 8.83 -9.37 20.28
C ARG A 255 8.91 -7.88 19.93
N ILE A 256 9.78 -7.50 18.96
CA ILE A 256 9.93 -6.13 18.49
C ILE A 256 8.61 -5.61 17.91
N LEU A 257 8.00 -6.37 16.99
CA LEU A 257 6.75 -5.98 16.33
C LEU A 257 5.58 -5.91 17.31
N THR A 258 5.51 -6.82 18.28
CA THR A 258 4.48 -6.80 19.33
C THR A 258 4.66 -5.60 20.27
N SER A 259 5.90 -5.29 20.65
CA SER A 259 6.20 -4.10 21.47
C SER A 259 5.77 -2.84 20.74
N PHE A 260 6.10 -2.70 19.46
CA PHE A 260 5.66 -1.57 18.64
C PHE A 260 4.14 -1.49 18.53
N ALA A 261 3.45 -2.61 18.31
CA ALA A 261 1.99 -2.66 18.25
C ALA A 261 1.35 -2.23 19.57
N ASN A 262 1.94 -2.58 20.73
CA ASN A 262 1.46 -2.14 22.04
C ASN A 262 1.56 -0.61 22.20
N GLU A 263 2.61 0.00 21.69
CA GLU A 263 2.79 1.44 21.70
C GLU A 263 1.86 2.16 20.71
N LEU A 264 1.55 1.52 19.59
CA LEU A 264 0.64 2.05 18.57
C LEU A 264 -0.83 1.99 18.99
N ARG A 265 -1.20 1.01 19.80
CA ARG A 265 -2.60 0.68 20.16
C ARG A 265 -3.39 1.85 20.74
N PRO A 266 -2.86 2.71 21.63
CA PRO A 266 -3.59 3.88 22.13
C PRO A 266 -4.00 4.88 21.05
N TYR A 267 -3.26 4.95 19.94
CA TYR A 267 -3.47 5.91 18.86
C TYR A 267 -4.31 5.36 17.70
N THR A 268 -4.82 4.14 17.83
CA THR A 268 -5.48 3.44 16.71
C THR A 268 -6.68 4.20 16.16
N GLU A 269 -7.51 4.79 17.03
CA GLU A 269 -8.70 5.55 16.62
C GLU A 269 -8.33 6.83 15.86
N GLU A 270 -7.34 7.57 16.35
CA GLU A 270 -6.86 8.80 15.69
C GLU A 270 -6.19 8.47 14.35
N ILE A 271 -5.46 7.35 14.27
CA ILE A 271 -4.90 6.86 12.99
C ILE A 271 -6.03 6.48 12.03
N PHE A 272 -7.09 5.81 12.49
CA PHE A 272 -8.27 5.55 11.66
C PHE A 272 -8.86 6.83 11.09
N HIS A 273 -9.00 7.88 11.91
CA HIS A 273 -9.47 9.18 11.45
C HIS A 273 -8.56 9.78 10.35
N SER A 274 -7.24 9.67 10.52
CA SER A 274 -6.29 10.10 9.49
C SER A 274 -6.40 9.29 8.20
N TYR A 275 -6.76 7.99 8.27
CA TYR A 275 -7.05 7.16 7.09
C TYR A 275 -8.38 7.52 6.42
N GLU A 276 -9.39 7.97 7.16
CA GLU A 276 -10.62 8.52 6.58
C GLU A 276 -10.32 9.79 5.76
N PHE A 277 -9.46 10.67 6.29
CA PHE A 277 -8.96 11.83 5.53
C PHE A 277 -8.22 11.39 4.25
N LEU A 278 -7.32 10.41 4.34
CA LEU A 278 -6.59 9.90 3.17
C LEU A 278 -7.55 9.34 2.11
N ALA A 279 -8.61 8.66 2.54
CA ALA A 279 -9.67 8.16 1.67
C ALA A 279 -10.44 9.29 0.99
N ASP A 280 -10.75 10.36 1.72
CA ASP A 280 -11.45 11.52 1.18
C ASP A 280 -10.58 12.27 0.16
N ILE A 281 -9.29 12.45 0.43
CA ILE A 281 -8.34 13.06 -0.50
C ILE A 281 -8.22 12.25 -1.81
N ASP A 282 -8.08 10.91 -1.72
CA ASP A 282 -8.02 10.06 -2.91
C ASP A 282 -9.30 10.16 -3.74
N PHE A 283 -10.45 10.16 -3.09
CA PHE A 283 -11.75 10.30 -3.74
C PHE A 283 -11.95 11.69 -4.38
N ILE A 284 -11.58 12.77 -3.67
CA ILE A 284 -11.67 14.14 -4.19
C ILE A 284 -10.75 14.28 -5.41
N ARG A 285 -9.51 13.78 -5.31
CA ARG A 285 -8.56 13.74 -6.42
C ARG A 285 -9.14 12.97 -7.63
N ALA A 286 -9.74 11.83 -7.40
CA ALA A 286 -10.35 11.03 -8.47
C ALA A 286 -11.50 11.77 -9.16
N LYS A 287 -12.34 12.51 -8.42
CA LYS A 287 -13.38 13.40 -8.98
C LYS A 287 -12.75 14.54 -9.79
N ALA A 288 -11.72 15.19 -9.27
CA ALA A 288 -11.03 16.27 -9.97
C ALA A 288 -10.43 15.80 -11.30
N LEU A 289 -9.75 14.66 -11.32
CA LEU A 289 -9.25 14.04 -12.56
C LEU A 289 -10.36 13.67 -13.55
N PHE A 290 -11.52 13.25 -13.04
CA PHE A 290 -12.66 12.99 -13.90
C PHE A 290 -13.24 14.29 -14.44
N SER A 291 -13.36 15.35 -13.63
CA SER A 291 -13.79 16.67 -14.04
C SER A 291 -12.91 17.23 -15.17
N ILE A 292 -11.58 17.16 -15.00
CA ILE A 292 -10.62 17.56 -16.06
C ILE A 292 -10.85 16.76 -17.35
N GLN A 293 -11.04 15.44 -17.23
CA GLN A 293 -11.23 14.56 -18.39
C GLN A 293 -12.47 14.91 -19.24
N ILE A 294 -13.53 15.40 -18.59
CA ILE A 294 -14.79 15.77 -19.28
C ILE A 294 -14.93 17.28 -19.53
N ASN A 295 -13.89 18.08 -19.27
CA ASN A 295 -13.91 19.55 -19.28
C ASN A 295 -15.02 20.10 -18.38
N GLY A 296 -15.22 19.49 -17.20
CA GLY A 296 -16.23 19.90 -16.22
C GLY A 296 -15.88 21.24 -15.59
N LEU A 297 -16.89 22.05 -15.33
CA LEU A 297 -16.78 23.33 -14.66
C LEU A 297 -17.52 23.28 -13.33
N LEU A 298 -17.10 24.12 -12.38
CA LEU A 298 -17.87 24.35 -11.16
C LEU A 298 -19.21 25.02 -11.54
N PRO A 299 -20.38 24.39 -11.25
CA PRO A 299 -21.63 25.06 -11.51
C PRO A 299 -21.88 26.17 -10.49
N THR A 300 -22.53 27.27 -10.91
CA THR A 300 -23.15 28.18 -9.97
C THR A 300 -24.24 27.42 -9.22
N PHE A 301 -24.06 27.22 -7.93
CA PHE A 301 -24.95 26.41 -7.11
C PHE A 301 -25.59 27.27 -6.02
N GLU A 302 -26.91 27.46 -6.11
CA GLU A 302 -27.70 28.32 -5.23
C GLU A 302 -28.82 27.52 -4.58
N ASP A 303 -29.24 27.93 -3.38
CA ASP A 303 -30.39 27.34 -2.67
C ASP A 303 -31.71 27.87 -3.24
N CYS A 304 -31.95 27.57 -4.51
CA CYS A 304 -33.17 27.97 -5.22
C CYS A 304 -33.65 26.87 -6.16
N GLN A 305 -34.96 26.92 -6.50
CA GLN A 305 -35.59 25.98 -7.45
C GLN A 305 -35.43 26.48 -8.88
N GLN A 306 -34.23 26.40 -9.43
CA GLN A 306 -33.88 26.81 -10.77
C GLN A 306 -32.91 25.83 -11.41
N ILE A 307 -33.06 25.56 -12.69
CA ILE A 307 -32.09 24.91 -13.55
C ILE A 307 -31.84 25.86 -14.72
N ASP A 308 -30.60 26.27 -14.89
CA ASP A 308 -30.15 27.08 -16.00
C ASP A 308 -28.90 26.47 -16.60
N TRP A 309 -29.08 25.63 -17.60
CA TRP A 309 -27.97 24.95 -18.29
C TRP A 309 -27.67 25.68 -19.57
N TYR A 310 -26.48 26.15 -19.69
CA TYR A 310 -25.92 26.74 -20.91
C TYR A 310 -24.80 25.86 -21.45
N HIS A 311 -24.93 25.41 -22.70
CA HIS A 311 -23.97 24.52 -23.35
C HIS A 311 -23.67 23.24 -22.57
N ALA A 312 -24.67 22.67 -21.88
CA ALA A 312 -24.50 21.46 -21.10
C ALA A 312 -24.21 20.25 -21.98
N ILE A 313 -23.17 19.51 -21.63
CA ILE A 313 -22.70 18.34 -22.35
C ILE A 313 -22.83 17.10 -21.47
N HIS A 314 -23.49 16.07 -22.01
CA HIS A 314 -23.62 14.80 -21.30
C HIS A 314 -22.27 14.09 -21.26
N PRO A 315 -21.69 13.79 -20.06
CA PRO A 315 -20.30 13.33 -19.93
C PRO A 315 -20.03 11.99 -20.61
N LEU A 316 -20.94 11.01 -20.52
CA LEU A 316 -20.75 9.72 -21.18
C LEU A 316 -20.85 9.81 -22.71
N LEU A 317 -21.71 10.69 -23.21
CA LEU A 317 -21.80 10.95 -24.65
C LEU A 317 -20.53 11.63 -25.15
N PHE A 318 -20.02 12.61 -24.38
CA PHE A 318 -18.74 13.26 -24.67
C PHE A 318 -17.61 12.24 -24.79
N LEU A 319 -17.41 11.38 -23.78
CA LEU A 319 -16.37 10.36 -23.76
C LEU A 319 -16.52 9.33 -24.90
N SER A 320 -17.78 9.00 -25.28
CA SER A 320 -18.04 8.07 -26.39
C SER A 320 -17.73 8.68 -27.75
N LEU A 321 -18.17 9.91 -28.00
CA LEU A 321 -17.98 10.60 -29.28
C LEU A 321 -16.54 11.10 -29.46
N GLN A 322 -15.85 11.46 -28.39
CA GLN A 322 -14.43 11.82 -28.41
C GLN A 322 -13.58 10.69 -29.02
N LYS A 323 -13.88 9.43 -28.64
CA LYS A 323 -13.21 8.23 -29.21
C LYS A 323 -13.44 8.09 -30.71
N GLN A 324 -14.54 8.64 -31.23
CA GLN A 324 -14.93 8.61 -32.65
C GLN A 324 -14.52 9.91 -33.38
N GLN A 325 -13.83 10.83 -32.72
CA GLN A 325 -13.49 12.17 -33.23
C GLN A 325 -14.71 12.99 -33.67
N LYS A 326 -15.86 12.78 -33.00
CA LYS A 326 -17.10 13.49 -33.21
C LYS A 326 -17.38 14.46 -32.07
N GLN A 327 -18.06 15.57 -32.37
CA GLN A 327 -18.49 16.54 -31.37
C GLN A 327 -19.86 16.21 -30.83
N VAL A 328 -20.10 16.52 -29.55
CA VAL A 328 -21.43 16.47 -28.92
C VAL A 328 -22.13 17.76 -29.23
N VAL A 329 -23.40 17.69 -29.56
CA VAL A 329 -24.28 18.88 -29.63
C VAL A 329 -24.68 19.24 -28.19
N PRO A 330 -24.29 20.42 -27.69
CA PRO A 330 -24.65 20.84 -26.34
C PRO A 330 -26.14 21.13 -26.20
N LEU A 331 -26.60 21.18 -24.96
CA LEU A 331 -28.00 21.38 -24.61
C LEU A 331 -28.15 22.62 -23.73
N ASP A 332 -29.10 23.50 -24.10
CA ASP A 332 -29.51 24.65 -23.30
C ASP A 332 -30.91 24.39 -22.74
N ILE A 333 -31.07 24.47 -21.40
CA ILE A 333 -32.34 24.28 -20.71
C ILE A 333 -32.47 25.26 -19.57
N THR A 334 -33.56 25.98 -19.52
CA THR A 334 -33.94 26.82 -18.39
C THR A 334 -35.27 26.37 -17.81
N LEU A 335 -35.28 26.04 -16.51
CA LEU A 335 -36.44 25.77 -15.70
C LEU A 335 -36.42 26.66 -14.46
N ASP A 336 -37.50 27.32 -14.18
CA ASP A 336 -37.65 28.25 -13.07
C ASP A 336 -38.99 28.04 -12.31
N HIS A 337 -39.30 28.89 -11.35
CA HIS A 337 -40.55 28.84 -10.60
C HIS A 337 -41.81 29.09 -11.44
N LYS A 338 -41.66 29.72 -12.62
CA LYS A 338 -42.78 29.96 -13.58
C LYS A 338 -42.86 28.83 -14.61
N ASN A 339 -41.73 28.42 -15.14
CA ASN A 339 -41.59 27.40 -16.18
C ASN A 339 -41.06 26.10 -15.58
N LYS A 340 -41.95 25.32 -14.97
CA LYS A 340 -41.61 24.10 -14.21
C LYS A 340 -41.66 22.82 -15.02
N ILE A 341 -42.17 22.87 -16.24
CA ILE A 341 -42.46 21.68 -17.06
C ILE A 341 -41.70 21.79 -18.38
N LEU A 342 -40.86 20.81 -18.66
CA LEU A 342 -40.23 20.61 -19.96
C LEU A 342 -40.93 19.45 -20.68
N LEU A 343 -41.57 19.73 -21.83
CA LEU A 343 -42.17 18.72 -22.69
C LEU A 343 -41.21 18.35 -23.82
N ILE A 344 -40.77 17.12 -23.86
CA ILE A 344 -39.92 16.58 -24.94
C ILE A 344 -40.80 15.74 -25.87
N SER A 345 -40.98 16.17 -27.11
CA SER A 345 -41.74 15.44 -28.13
C SER A 345 -40.85 15.13 -29.34
N GLY A 346 -41.18 14.05 -30.05
CA GLY A 346 -40.48 13.64 -31.26
C GLY A 346 -40.50 12.14 -31.50
N PRO A 347 -40.11 11.68 -32.70
CA PRO A 347 -40.01 10.25 -32.99
C PRO A 347 -38.90 9.59 -32.15
N ASN A 348 -39.10 8.33 -31.76
CA ASN A 348 -38.10 7.60 -30.94
C ASN A 348 -36.74 7.44 -31.65
N ALA A 349 -36.74 7.39 -32.99
CA ALA A 349 -35.52 7.35 -33.81
C ALA A 349 -34.70 8.66 -33.78
N GLY A 350 -35.25 9.74 -33.25
CA GLY A 350 -34.58 11.05 -33.16
C GLY A 350 -33.76 11.29 -31.87
N GLY A 351 -33.47 10.24 -31.09
CA GLY A 351 -32.66 10.36 -29.89
C GLY A 351 -33.40 10.97 -28.68
N LYS A 352 -34.72 10.79 -28.59
CA LYS A 352 -35.55 11.28 -27.48
C LYS A 352 -35.25 10.53 -26.15
N SER A 353 -34.74 9.32 -26.19
CA SER A 353 -34.43 8.45 -25.04
C SER A 353 -32.95 8.31 -24.82
#